data_8bb5d10b5c52b9c06ec3e2308c79047d
#
_entry.id   8bb5d10b5c52b9c06ec3e2308c79047d
#
_cell.length_a   1.000
_cell.length_b   1.000
_cell.length_c   1.000
_cell.angle_alpha   90.00
_cell.angle_beta   90.00
_cell.angle_gamma   90.00
#
_symmetry.space_group_name_H-M   'P 1'
#
loop_
_entity.id
_entity.type
_entity.pdbx_description
1 polymer ?
#
loop_
_entity_poly.entity_id
_entity_poly.type
_entity_poly.pdbx_seq_one_letter_code
_entity_poly.pdbx_strand_id
1 'polypeptide(L)'
;MQTFRTRMLVASLSFVALTACQVSSHPTQIGAAANGPGGDVATSGAPAVVGASDAAGSAQSLCGKINGTKEIAADLFFGRDVKGGRPVSDAEIRQFLADVVTPRFPGGFTTWRTQGQWLDRDTRHVVREDGFVVNIVATGTQDTLDRLGEIRREYIKRFRQQAVGLVLTDACASF
;
A
#
# COMPACT_ATOMS: atom_id res chain seq x y z
N MET A 1 17.33 43.43 34.38
CA MET A 1 16.26 44.06 33.60
C MET A 1 16.72 44.18 32.15
N GLN A 2 16.37 43.25 31.31
CA GLN A 2 16.61 43.31 29.87
C GLN A 2 15.31 43.04 29.17
N THR A 3 14.82 44.02 28.46
CA THR A 3 13.56 44.06 27.73
C THR A 3 13.71 43.30 26.37
N PHE A 4 13.00 42.19 26.21
CA PHE A 4 12.86 41.49 24.92
C PHE A 4 11.89 42.26 24.02
N ARG A 5 12.41 42.79 22.93
CA ARG A 5 11.60 43.39 21.83
C ARG A 5 11.09 42.28 20.89
N THR A 6 9.79 42.07 20.92
CA THR A 6 9.06 41.22 19.96
C THR A 6 9.07 41.92 18.60
N ARG A 7 9.67 41.29 17.59
CA ARG A 7 9.53 41.66 16.16
C ARG A 7 8.45 40.81 15.54
N MET A 8 7.33 41.45 15.23
CA MET A 8 6.26 40.92 14.39
C MET A 8 6.73 40.91 12.93
N LEU A 9 6.83 39.74 12.33
CA LEU A 9 7.04 39.56 10.90
C LEU A 9 5.67 39.31 10.26
N VAL A 10 5.24 40.28 9.45
CA VAL A 10 4.03 40.21 8.61
C VAL A 10 4.41 39.37 7.38
N ALA A 11 3.81 38.19 7.23
CA ALA A 11 3.95 37.37 6.04
C ALA A 11 2.85 37.73 5.03
N SER A 12 3.25 38.25 3.88
CA SER A 12 2.39 38.55 2.75
C SER A 12 1.89 37.27 2.09
N LEU A 13 0.56 37.11 2.01
CA LEU A 13 -0.07 36.06 1.21
C LEU A 13 -0.02 36.46 -0.27
N SER A 14 0.74 35.72 -1.06
CA SER A 14 0.65 35.77 -2.52
C SER A 14 -0.37 34.76 -3.02
N PHE A 15 -1.48 35.23 -3.54
CA PHE A 15 -2.47 34.42 -4.24
C PHE A 15 -1.91 34.00 -5.60
N VAL A 16 -1.69 32.72 -5.81
CA VAL A 16 -1.42 32.13 -7.13
C VAL A 16 -2.75 31.64 -7.71
N ALA A 17 -3.16 32.24 -8.81
CA ALA A 17 -4.35 31.82 -9.56
C ALA A 17 -4.09 30.46 -10.24
N LEU A 18 -4.90 29.44 -9.92
CA LEU A 18 -4.93 28.18 -10.65
C LEU A 18 -5.71 28.39 -11.96
N THR A 19 -5.01 28.30 -13.08
CA THR A 19 -5.61 28.18 -14.42
C THR A 19 -6.03 26.72 -14.62
N ALA A 20 -7.33 26.48 -14.70
CA ALA A 20 -7.90 25.17 -14.99
C ALA A 20 -7.68 24.83 -16.47
N CYS A 21 -6.90 23.78 -16.76
CA CYS A 21 -6.87 23.16 -18.07
C CYS A 21 -8.12 22.28 -18.25
N GLN A 22 -9.03 22.72 -19.09
CA GLN A 22 -10.15 21.92 -19.57
C GLN A 22 -9.66 20.92 -20.61
N VAL A 23 -9.80 19.62 -20.30
CA VAL A 23 -9.60 18.55 -21.28
C VAL A 23 -10.88 18.39 -22.08
N SER A 24 -10.84 18.80 -23.36
CA SER A 24 -11.92 18.61 -24.34
C SER A 24 -11.92 17.14 -24.80
N SER A 25 -12.93 16.39 -24.42
CA SER A 25 -13.23 15.08 -24.98
C SER A 25 -13.98 15.25 -26.32
N HIS A 26 -13.33 14.90 -27.42
CA HIS A 26 -13.98 14.79 -28.74
C HIS A 26 -14.59 13.38 -28.89
N PRO A 27 -15.87 13.26 -29.21
CA PRO A 27 -16.42 12.00 -29.64
C PRO A 27 -16.10 11.76 -31.11
N THR A 28 -15.33 10.74 -31.43
CA THR A 28 -15.12 10.28 -32.81
C THR A 28 -16.38 9.54 -33.28
N GLN A 29 -17.16 10.17 -34.10
CA GLN A 29 -18.23 9.52 -34.85
C GLN A 29 -17.62 8.73 -36.01
N ILE A 30 -17.77 7.40 -35.99
CA ILE A 30 -17.48 6.54 -37.14
C ILE A 30 -18.72 6.47 -37.99
N GLY A 31 -18.59 7.00 -39.21
CA GLY A 31 -19.66 7.06 -40.21
C GLY A 31 -20.14 5.69 -40.67
N ALA A 32 -21.44 5.61 -40.88
CA ALA A 32 -22.11 4.48 -41.54
C ALA A 32 -21.74 4.46 -43.02
N ALA A 33 -21.30 3.32 -43.52
CA ALA A 33 -21.18 3.04 -44.93
C ALA A 33 -22.04 1.81 -45.30
N ALA A 34 -22.67 1.95 -46.46
CA ALA A 34 -23.81 1.25 -46.99
C ALA A 34 -23.61 -0.25 -47.32
N ASN A 35 -24.79 -0.92 -47.42
CA ASN A 35 -25.07 -2.26 -47.84
C ASN A 35 -24.45 -2.71 -49.18
N GLY A 36 -23.91 -3.95 -49.20
CA GLY A 36 -23.71 -4.80 -50.38
C GLY A 36 -23.97 -6.27 -50.02
N PRO A 37 -24.59 -7.08 -50.86
CA PRO A 37 -25.10 -8.39 -50.49
C PRO A 37 -24.09 -9.51 -50.75
N GLY A 38 -24.08 -10.52 -49.86
CA GLY A 38 -23.68 -11.89 -50.14
C GLY A 38 -22.24 -12.27 -49.80
N GLY A 39 -22.10 -13.19 -48.88
CA GLY A 39 -20.88 -13.93 -48.62
C GLY A 39 -20.88 -14.55 -47.23
N ASP A 40 -21.19 -15.86 -47.17
CA ASP A 40 -21.05 -16.67 -45.96
C ASP A 40 -19.56 -16.64 -45.52
N VAL A 41 -19.25 -16.01 -44.41
CA VAL A 41 -17.96 -16.10 -43.77
C VAL A 41 -18.13 -16.66 -42.38
N ALA A 42 -17.48 -17.77 -42.15
CA ALA A 42 -17.37 -18.52 -40.91
C ALA A 42 -17.21 -17.60 -39.69
N THR A 43 -18.03 -17.82 -38.68
CA THR A 43 -17.97 -17.21 -37.35
C THR A 43 -16.66 -17.58 -36.68
N SER A 44 -15.67 -16.73 -36.83
CA SER A 44 -14.44 -16.78 -36.00
C SER A 44 -14.84 -16.43 -34.58
N GLY A 45 -14.83 -17.43 -33.70
CA GLY A 45 -15.15 -17.27 -32.29
C GLY A 45 -14.24 -16.21 -31.65
N ALA A 46 -14.84 -15.16 -31.11
CA ALA A 46 -14.16 -14.25 -30.21
C ALA A 46 -13.55 -15.05 -29.05
N PRO A 47 -12.31 -14.72 -28.60
CA PRO A 47 -11.76 -15.41 -27.45
C PRO A 47 -12.69 -15.15 -26.26
N ALA A 48 -13.19 -16.25 -25.66
CA ALA A 48 -13.95 -16.17 -24.43
C ALA A 48 -13.09 -15.49 -23.38
N VAL A 49 -13.56 -14.36 -22.89
CA VAL A 49 -12.96 -13.71 -21.71
C VAL A 49 -13.19 -14.68 -20.56
N VAL A 50 -12.13 -15.40 -20.16
CA VAL A 50 -12.17 -16.30 -18.99
C VAL A 50 -12.43 -15.39 -17.79
N GLY A 51 -13.65 -15.46 -17.27
CA GLY A 51 -14.10 -14.56 -16.22
C GLY A 51 -13.29 -14.77 -14.94
N ALA A 52 -13.03 -13.68 -14.23
CA ALA A 52 -12.38 -13.66 -12.92
C ALA A 52 -13.05 -14.53 -11.84
N SER A 53 -14.26 -15.03 -12.14
CA SER A 53 -15.04 -15.94 -11.28
C SER A 53 -14.40 -17.32 -11.10
N ASP A 54 -13.69 -17.84 -12.11
CA ASP A 54 -13.12 -19.20 -12.06
C ASP A 54 -11.89 -19.29 -11.15
N ALA A 55 -11.13 -18.19 -11.02
CA ALA A 55 -9.98 -18.12 -10.13
C ALA A 55 -10.37 -18.09 -8.65
N ALA A 56 -11.45 -17.39 -8.31
CA ALA A 56 -11.98 -17.33 -6.94
C ALA A 56 -12.57 -18.68 -6.49
N GLY A 57 -13.28 -19.38 -7.38
CA GLY A 57 -13.81 -20.72 -7.10
C GLY A 57 -12.73 -21.77 -6.86
N SER A 58 -11.62 -21.72 -7.60
CA SER A 58 -10.48 -22.64 -7.43
C SER A 58 -9.74 -22.42 -6.10
N ALA A 59 -9.53 -21.17 -5.69
CA ALA A 59 -8.88 -20.83 -4.43
C ALA A 59 -9.71 -21.30 -3.22
N GLN A 60 -11.02 -21.13 -3.24
CA GLN A 60 -11.92 -21.63 -2.18
C GLN A 60 -11.91 -23.15 -2.09
N SER A 61 -11.86 -23.87 -3.23
CA SER A 61 -11.78 -25.33 -3.23
C SER A 61 -10.47 -25.85 -2.63
N LEU A 62 -9.35 -25.14 -2.85
CA LEU A 62 -8.06 -25.48 -2.27
C LEU A 62 -8.02 -25.21 -0.76
N CYS A 63 -8.66 -24.16 -0.29
CA CYS A 63 -8.75 -23.83 1.12
C CYS A 63 -9.40 -24.96 1.94
N GLY A 64 -10.51 -25.51 1.42
CA GLY A 64 -11.16 -26.65 2.07
C GLY A 64 -10.30 -27.92 2.11
N LYS A 65 -9.45 -28.13 1.10
CA LYS A 65 -8.55 -29.31 1.06
C LYS A 65 -7.45 -29.32 2.13
N ILE A 66 -7.06 -28.14 2.60
CA ILE A 66 -6.04 -27.99 3.67
C ILE A 66 -6.69 -27.75 5.05
N ASN A 67 -8.02 -27.89 5.17
CA ASN A 67 -8.77 -27.48 6.36
C ASN A 67 -8.46 -26.02 6.78
N GLY A 68 -8.24 -25.17 5.79
CA GLY A 68 -7.89 -23.77 6.01
C GLY A 68 -9.11 -22.89 6.23
N THR A 69 -8.88 -21.75 6.84
CA THR A 69 -9.84 -20.67 7.03
C THR A 69 -9.53 -19.50 6.12
N LYS A 70 -10.58 -18.73 5.79
CA LYS A 70 -10.44 -17.50 5.02
C LYS A 70 -9.90 -16.40 5.92
N GLU A 71 -8.73 -15.88 5.59
CA GLU A 71 -7.98 -14.89 6.34
C GLU A 71 -7.50 -13.76 5.42
N ILE A 72 -6.84 -12.77 5.99
CA ILE A 72 -5.99 -11.81 5.27
C ILE A 72 -4.53 -12.04 5.64
N ALA A 73 -3.64 -11.88 4.68
CA ALA A 73 -2.22 -11.69 4.90
C ALA A 73 -1.92 -10.20 4.82
N ALA A 74 -1.38 -9.64 5.89
CA ALA A 74 -1.02 -8.24 6.01
C ALA A 74 0.50 -8.09 6.06
N ASP A 75 1.09 -7.44 5.06
CA ASP A 75 2.51 -7.10 5.03
C ASP A 75 2.68 -5.63 5.39
N LEU A 76 3.36 -5.37 6.52
CA LEU A 76 3.75 -4.04 6.95
C LEU A 76 5.22 -3.81 6.62
N PHE A 77 5.50 -2.76 5.85
CA PHE A 77 6.84 -2.41 5.39
C PHE A 77 7.40 -1.26 6.21
N PHE A 78 8.46 -1.51 6.94
CA PHE A 78 9.10 -0.57 7.84
C PHE A 78 10.47 -0.16 7.31
N GLY A 79 10.67 1.13 7.08
CA GLY A 79 11.99 1.71 6.83
C GLY A 79 12.78 1.86 8.13
N ARG A 80 14.10 1.91 8.02
CA ARG A 80 15.00 2.09 9.16
C ARG A 80 15.70 3.43 9.18
N ASP A 81 15.74 4.13 8.05
CA ASP A 81 16.44 5.41 7.97
C ASP A 81 15.69 6.51 8.70
N VAL A 82 16.41 7.26 9.50
CA VAL A 82 15.88 8.41 10.24
C VAL A 82 16.54 9.67 9.72
N LYS A 83 15.75 10.59 9.15
CA LYS A 83 16.28 11.84 8.60
C LYS A 83 17.10 12.60 9.64
N GLY A 84 18.38 12.80 9.36
CA GLY A 84 19.31 13.50 10.25
C GLY A 84 19.69 12.73 11.52
N GLY A 85 19.47 11.42 11.55
CA GLY A 85 19.79 10.55 12.68
C GLY A 85 20.46 9.25 12.26
N ARG A 86 20.72 8.37 13.21
CA ARG A 86 21.16 7.01 12.94
C ARG A 86 19.97 6.14 12.54
N PRO A 87 20.16 5.09 11.74
CA PRO A 87 19.13 4.12 11.46
C PRO A 87 18.59 3.44 12.72
N VAL A 88 17.35 3.00 12.67
CA VAL A 88 16.72 2.19 13.73
C VAL A 88 17.50 0.88 13.87
N SER A 89 18.01 0.62 15.07
CA SER A 89 18.84 -0.55 15.38
C SER A 89 17.99 -1.83 15.52
N ASP A 90 18.62 -2.99 15.38
CA ASP A 90 17.98 -4.27 15.59
C ASP A 90 17.43 -4.45 17.02
N ALA A 91 18.08 -3.84 18.01
CA ALA A 91 17.60 -3.87 19.40
C ALA A 91 16.28 -3.08 19.53
N GLU A 92 16.19 -1.90 18.93
CA GLU A 92 14.97 -1.08 18.92
C GLU A 92 13.84 -1.76 18.15
N ILE A 93 14.16 -2.44 17.03
CA ILE A 93 13.19 -3.24 16.29
C ILE A 93 12.65 -4.37 17.17
N ARG A 94 13.51 -5.17 17.80
CA ARG A 94 13.07 -6.25 18.71
C ARG A 94 12.20 -5.72 19.84
N GLN A 95 12.57 -4.61 20.43
CA GLN A 95 11.79 -3.98 21.50
C GLN A 95 10.41 -3.50 20.97
N PHE A 96 10.36 -2.89 19.79
CA PHE A 96 9.11 -2.48 19.14
C PHE A 96 8.19 -3.69 18.85
N LEU A 97 8.74 -4.78 18.33
CA LEU A 97 7.99 -6.00 18.05
C LEU A 97 7.38 -6.58 19.35
N ALA A 98 8.17 -6.62 20.43
CA ALA A 98 7.73 -7.12 21.72
C ALA A 98 6.65 -6.25 22.38
N ASP A 99 6.85 -4.92 22.36
CA ASP A 99 5.97 -3.98 23.07
C ASP A 99 4.68 -3.66 22.31
N VAL A 100 4.75 -3.66 20.98
CA VAL A 100 3.69 -3.08 20.13
C VAL A 100 3.01 -4.15 19.27
N VAL A 101 3.78 -5.00 18.58
CA VAL A 101 3.21 -5.96 17.63
C VAL A 101 2.68 -7.18 18.36
N THR A 102 3.49 -7.80 19.21
CA THR A 102 3.11 -9.04 19.95
C THR A 102 1.82 -8.91 20.75
N PRO A 103 1.59 -7.81 21.51
CA PRO A 103 0.34 -7.69 22.28
C PRO A 103 -0.92 -7.55 21.39
N ARG A 104 -0.77 -7.03 20.19
CA ARG A 104 -1.87 -6.85 19.23
C ARG A 104 -2.15 -8.10 18.41
N PHE A 105 -1.12 -8.90 18.16
CA PHE A 105 -1.21 -10.15 17.40
C PHE A 105 -0.49 -11.29 18.14
N PRO A 106 -1.06 -11.73 19.28
CA PRO A 106 -0.44 -12.77 20.11
C PRO A 106 -0.44 -14.15 19.43
N GLY A 107 -1.25 -14.34 18.37
CA GLY A 107 -1.23 -15.55 17.55
C GLY A 107 0.05 -15.71 16.73
N GLY A 108 0.84 -14.64 16.61
CA GLY A 108 2.14 -14.68 15.94
C GLY A 108 2.21 -13.84 14.68
N PHE A 109 3.43 -13.66 14.22
CA PHE A 109 3.79 -12.97 12.98
C PHE A 109 5.17 -13.43 12.52
N THR A 110 5.48 -13.19 11.25
CA THR A 110 6.81 -13.48 10.69
C THR A 110 7.50 -12.19 10.31
N THR A 111 8.82 -12.11 10.45
CA THR A 111 9.60 -10.95 10.03
C THR A 111 10.75 -11.36 9.14
N TRP A 112 11.09 -10.49 8.18
CA TRP A 112 12.32 -10.62 7.39
C TRP A 112 12.90 -9.25 7.07
N ARG A 113 14.20 -9.21 6.83
CA ARG A 113 14.91 -8.00 6.41
C ARG A 113 14.67 -7.73 4.95
N THR A 114 14.58 -6.46 4.60
CA THR A 114 14.40 -6.01 3.23
C THR A 114 15.33 -4.86 2.90
N GLN A 115 15.52 -4.61 1.61
CA GLN A 115 16.13 -3.40 1.11
C GLN A 115 15.19 -2.78 0.08
N GLY A 116 14.80 -1.53 0.33
CA GLY A 116 13.99 -0.73 -0.57
C GLY A 116 14.84 0.17 -1.46
N GLN A 117 14.31 0.55 -2.61
CA GLN A 117 14.94 1.52 -3.50
C GLN A 117 13.86 2.36 -4.18
N TRP A 118 14.07 3.67 -4.21
CA TRP A 118 13.19 4.58 -4.96
C TRP A 118 13.98 5.74 -5.53
N LEU A 119 13.37 6.44 -6.50
CA LEU A 119 13.88 7.69 -7.01
C LEU A 119 13.29 8.84 -6.19
N ASP A 120 14.14 9.55 -5.45
CA ASP A 120 13.76 10.79 -4.78
C ASP A 120 13.37 11.83 -5.83
N ARG A 121 12.17 12.40 -5.70
CA ARG A 121 11.60 13.30 -6.72
C ARG A 121 12.24 14.67 -6.72
N ASP A 122 12.73 15.12 -5.57
CA ASP A 122 13.31 16.46 -5.40
C ASP A 122 14.76 16.47 -5.83
N THR A 123 15.54 15.49 -5.37
CA THR A 123 16.98 15.41 -5.65
C THR A 123 17.30 14.64 -6.95
N ARG A 124 16.36 13.87 -7.49
CA ARG A 124 16.53 12.99 -8.67
C ARG A 124 17.62 11.91 -8.46
N HIS A 125 17.94 11.62 -7.23
CA HIS A 125 18.87 10.54 -6.88
C HIS A 125 18.13 9.25 -6.47
N VAL A 126 18.77 8.13 -6.73
CA VAL A 126 18.31 6.82 -6.23
C VAL A 126 18.65 6.72 -4.76
N VAL A 127 17.63 6.57 -3.94
CA VAL A 127 17.76 6.29 -2.50
C VAL A 127 17.61 4.80 -2.26
N ARG A 128 18.46 4.25 -1.41
CA ARG A 128 18.37 2.87 -0.92
C ARG A 128 18.23 2.92 0.59
N GLU A 129 17.33 2.10 1.09
CA GLU A 129 17.03 2.04 2.53
C GLU A 129 16.92 0.58 2.97
N ASP A 130 17.60 0.25 4.06
CA ASP A 130 17.37 -1.00 4.76
C ASP A 130 16.03 -0.94 5.50
N GLY A 131 15.31 -2.06 5.49
CA GLY A 131 14.01 -2.16 6.11
C GLY A 131 13.75 -3.53 6.70
N PHE A 132 12.54 -3.72 7.16
CA PHE A 132 12.00 -5.04 7.51
C PHE A 132 10.51 -5.08 7.22
N VAL A 133 10.01 -6.29 7.02
CA VAL A 133 8.58 -6.57 6.87
C VAL A 133 8.11 -7.36 8.08
N VAL A 134 6.90 -7.06 8.51
CA VAL A 134 6.12 -7.88 9.44
C VAL A 134 4.93 -8.43 8.67
N ASN A 135 4.86 -9.74 8.52
CA ASN A 135 3.72 -10.44 7.94
C ASN A 135 2.84 -11.00 9.04
N ILE A 136 1.57 -10.68 8.99
CA ILE A 136 0.54 -11.10 9.93
C ILE A 136 -0.58 -11.77 9.14
N VAL A 137 -0.92 -13.00 9.51
CA VAL A 137 -2.11 -13.69 8.99
C VAL A 137 -3.17 -13.66 10.07
N ALA A 138 -4.33 -13.10 9.77
CA ALA A 138 -5.42 -12.93 10.73
C ALA A 138 -6.76 -12.80 10.02
N THR A 139 -7.85 -12.97 10.76
CA THR A 139 -9.20 -12.75 10.25
C THR A 139 -9.39 -11.30 9.81
N GLY A 140 -9.95 -11.08 8.62
CA GLY A 140 -10.13 -9.77 8.00
C GLY A 140 -11.28 -8.97 8.63
N THR A 141 -11.15 -8.57 9.89
CA THR A 141 -12.14 -7.78 10.64
C THR A 141 -11.73 -6.33 10.75
N GLN A 142 -12.68 -5.44 11.07
CA GLN A 142 -12.36 -4.03 11.35
C GLN A 142 -11.37 -3.89 12.51
N ASP A 143 -11.52 -4.68 13.59
CA ASP A 143 -10.60 -4.71 14.72
C ASP A 143 -9.16 -5.06 14.28
N THR A 144 -8.99 -6.03 13.38
CA THR A 144 -7.69 -6.35 12.79
C THR A 144 -7.11 -5.15 12.04
N LEU A 145 -7.91 -4.48 11.23
CA LEU A 145 -7.46 -3.30 10.48
C LEU A 145 -7.07 -2.14 11.40
N ASP A 146 -7.82 -1.94 12.48
CA ASP A 146 -7.54 -0.91 13.48
C ASP A 146 -6.21 -1.17 14.20
N ARG A 147 -5.95 -2.42 14.62
CA ARG A 147 -4.67 -2.86 15.23
C ARG A 147 -3.49 -2.68 14.29
N LEU A 148 -3.64 -3.03 12.99
CA LEU A 148 -2.61 -2.77 11.97
C LEU A 148 -2.34 -1.26 11.83
N GLY A 149 -3.39 -0.45 11.84
CA GLY A 149 -3.29 1.01 11.83
C GLY A 149 -2.55 1.56 13.05
N GLU A 150 -2.80 1.02 14.24
CA GLU A 150 -2.09 1.41 15.47
C GLU A 150 -0.59 1.08 15.41
N ILE A 151 -0.22 -0.12 14.96
CA ILE A 151 1.18 -0.51 14.80
C ILE A 151 1.92 0.49 13.90
N ARG A 152 1.31 0.87 12.77
CA ARG A 152 1.88 1.85 11.83
C ARG A 152 2.07 3.21 12.49
N ARG A 153 1.06 3.72 13.19
CA ARG A 153 1.13 5.01 13.91
C ARG A 153 2.21 5.02 14.97
N GLU A 154 2.31 3.94 15.78
CA GLU A 154 3.31 3.84 16.84
C GLU A 154 4.74 3.81 16.28
N TYR A 155 4.99 3.09 15.17
CA TYR A 155 6.31 3.09 14.55
C TYR A 155 6.69 4.47 14.02
N ILE A 156 5.78 5.11 13.28
CA ILE A 156 5.96 6.46 12.74
C ILE A 156 6.32 7.45 13.87
N LYS A 157 5.55 7.42 14.96
CA LYS A 157 5.76 8.29 16.13
C LYS A 157 7.08 8.00 16.84
N ARG A 158 7.35 6.72 17.15
CA ARG A 158 8.51 6.28 17.94
C ARG A 158 9.84 6.55 17.23
N PHE A 159 9.87 6.34 15.92
CA PHE A 159 11.10 6.42 15.13
C PHE A 159 11.13 7.59 14.14
N ARG A 160 10.19 8.52 14.24
CA ARG A 160 10.09 9.70 13.37
C ARG A 160 10.11 9.35 11.88
N GLN A 161 9.43 8.27 11.52
CA GLN A 161 9.30 7.81 10.14
C GLN A 161 8.23 8.63 9.41
N GLN A 162 8.35 8.71 8.08
CA GLN A 162 7.36 9.40 7.24
C GLN A 162 6.13 8.52 7.00
N ALA A 163 6.34 7.23 6.80
CA ALA A 163 5.29 6.26 6.50
C ALA A 163 5.69 4.84 6.90
N VAL A 164 4.69 3.98 7.04
CA VAL A 164 4.82 2.51 7.07
C VAL A 164 3.88 1.98 6.00
N GLY A 165 4.40 1.22 5.05
CA GLY A 165 3.60 0.58 4.01
C GLY A 165 2.67 -0.49 4.60
N LEU A 166 1.51 -0.71 3.97
CA LEU A 166 0.61 -1.82 4.29
C LEU A 166 0.06 -2.38 2.99
N VAL A 167 0.25 -3.67 2.79
CA VAL A 167 -0.37 -4.44 1.71
C VAL A 167 -1.25 -5.52 2.33
N LEU A 168 -2.48 -5.63 1.84
CA LEU A 168 -3.42 -6.66 2.25
C LEU A 168 -3.70 -7.59 1.08
N THR A 169 -3.71 -8.88 1.35
CA THR A 169 -4.02 -9.91 0.36
C THR A 169 -4.99 -10.91 0.98
N ASP A 170 -6.01 -11.31 0.23
CA ASP A 170 -6.86 -12.44 0.63
C ASP A 170 -6.01 -13.70 0.74
N ALA A 171 -6.13 -14.40 1.85
CA ALA A 171 -5.37 -15.60 2.14
C ALA A 171 -6.27 -16.76 2.57
N CYS A 172 -5.76 -17.95 2.37
CA CYS A 172 -6.27 -19.15 2.99
C CYS A 172 -5.16 -19.72 3.88
N ALA A 173 -5.41 -19.84 5.17
CA ALA A 173 -4.42 -20.30 6.13
C ALA A 173 -4.92 -21.49 6.94
N SER A 174 -3.99 -22.38 7.26
CA SER A 174 -4.19 -23.53 8.16
C SER A 174 -3.02 -23.58 9.12
N PHE A 175 -3.32 -23.56 10.43
CA PHE A 175 -2.34 -23.62 11.52
C PHE A 175 -2.65 -24.79 12.46
#